data_16a6c39fa916665bbba3e68e580ba923
#
_entry.id   16a6c39fa916665bbba3e68e580ba923
#
_cell.length_a   1.000
_cell.length_b   1.000
_cell.length_c   1.000
_cell.angle_alpha   90.00
_cell.angle_beta   90.00
_cell.angle_gamma   90.00
#
_symmetry.space_group_name_H-M   'P 1'
#
loop_
_entity.id
_entity.type
_entity.pdbx_description
1 polymer ?
#
loop_
_entity_poly.entity_id
_entity_poly.type
_entity_poly.pdbx_seq_one_letter_code
_entity_poly.pdbx_strand_id
1 'polypeptide(L)'
;NSGTLRPQLSSCFLTTVPDDLHGIYSAIRDNAMLSKWAGGLGNDWTPVRALGAHIKGTNGRSQGIVPFLKVVNDTAVAVNQGGKRKGAVCAYLETWHLDIEEFLELRKNTGDERRRAHDMNTANWIPDLFMKRVFNDQDWTLFSPNNVPDLHDLHGSAFEEAYVEYERKAIAGEIEVYKTIKAGDLWRKMISMLFETGHPWITFKDTCNVRSPQQHIGAIHSSNLCTEITLNTNQEEIAVCNLGSVNLMNHVSESGLDQDKLKSTIKTAVRMLDNVIDINYYSVPQAKNSNLKHRPIGMGIMGFQDALYAQRIPYSSDKAVEFADVSMEMISYHAIQASTDLAEERGRYESYDGSLWDQGILPIDSLKLLQAERGEEFLEVNMEQRLDWDSLRTRIGQTGMRNSNVLAIAPTATIANIIGVSQSIEPTYQNLYVKSNLSGEFTVVNPFLVRDLKKANLWDSVMVNDLKYYEGSVQKIDRVPDDIKHIYATAFEVEPRWLVDAASRRQKWIDQAQSLNLYVAGASGKKLDITYRMAWLRGLKT
;
A
#
# COMPACT_ATOMS: atom_id res chain seq x y z
N ASN A 1 7.78 21.37 -3.33
CA ASN A 1 8.84 22.23 -2.74
C ASN A 1 10.11 22.32 -3.60
N SER A 2 10.16 21.68 -4.76
CA SER A 2 11.23 21.86 -5.74
C SER A 2 11.39 23.34 -6.11
N GLY A 3 12.63 23.81 -6.25
CA GLY A 3 12.94 25.22 -6.54
C GLY A 3 12.83 26.18 -5.35
N THR A 4 12.59 25.69 -4.13
CA THR A 4 12.62 26.47 -2.90
C THR A 4 13.96 26.31 -2.17
N LEU A 5 14.24 27.17 -1.19
CA LEU A 5 15.43 27.08 -0.33
C LEU A 5 15.48 25.79 0.52
N ARG A 6 14.34 25.10 0.67
CA ARG A 6 14.22 23.85 1.45
C ARG A 6 13.45 22.82 0.62
N PRO A 7 14.12 22.15 -0.32
CA PRO A 7 13.50 21.22 -1.25
C PRO A 7 13.18 19.89 -0.54
N GLN A 8 12.05 19.82 0.17
CA GLN A 8 11.53 18.55 0.66
C GLN A 8 10.89 17.80 -0.53
N LEU A 9 11.54 16.74 -0.98
CA LEU A 9 11.23 16.01 -2.21
C LEU A 9 10.61 14.62 -1.93
N SER A 10 10.71 14.13 -0.69
CA SER A 10 10.09 12.87 -0.26
C SER A 10 8.59 13.07 0.00
N SER A 11 7.78 12.08 -0.34
CA SER A 11 6.32 12.22 -0.24
C SER A 11 5.67 11.39 0.86
N CYS A 12 6.34 10.35 1.37
CA CYS A 12 5.76 9.37 2.27
C CYS A 12 6.60 9.21 3.54
N PHE A 13 5.92 9.26 4.69
CA PHE A 13 6.53 9.16 6.02
C PHE A 13 5.71 8.22 6.91
N LEU A 14 6.40 7.36 7.66
CA LEU A 14 5.79 6.43 8.61
C LEU A 14 6.33 6.70 10.00
N THR A 15 5.42 6.77 10.98
CA THR A 15 5.74 7.07 12.38
C THR A 15 5.07 6.05 13.29
N THR A 16 5.80 5.50 14.26
CA THR A 16 5.23 4.75 15.39
C THR A 16 5.01 5.68 16.57
N VAL A 17 3.81 5.67 17.15
CA VAL A 17 3.43 6.53 18.27
C VAL A 17 3.70 5.80 19.60
N PRO A 18 4.58 6.34 20.48
CA PRO A 18 4.88 5.69 21.76
C PRO A 18 3.75 5.86 22.78
N ASP A 19 3.70 4.97 23.78
CA ASP A 19 2.66 4.94 24.82
C ASP A 19 2.96 5.87 25.99
N ASP A 20 3.23 7.12 25.72
CA ASP A 20 3.35 8.17 26.73
C ASP A 20 2.88 9.52 26.18
N LEU A 21 2.41 10.40 27.05
CA LEU A 21 1.80 11.65 26.63
C LEU A 21 2.76 12.57 25.86
N HIS A 22 4.03 12.61 26.29
CA HIS A 22 5.05 13.41 25.61
C HIS A 22 5.31 12.87 24.19
N GLY A 23 5.46 11.57 24.06
CA GLY A 23 5.67 10.89 22.79
C GLY A 23 4.48 11.02 21.84
N ILE A 24 3.24 10.87 22.33
CA ILE A 24 2.01 11.08 21.56
C ILE A 24 1.98 12.50 20.96
N TYR A 25 2.17 13.54 21.79
CA TYR A 25 2.15 14.92 21.30
C TYR A 25 3.39 15.27 20.46
N SER A 26 4.53 14.63 20.68
CA SER A 26 5.68 14.74 19.77
C SER A 26 5.39 14.17 18.39
N ALA A 27 4.73 13.02 18.30
CA ALA A 27 4.28 12.46 17.04
C ALA A 27 3.27 13.36 16.31
N ILE A 28 2.31 13.96 17.04
CA ILE A 28 1.36 14.93 16.48
C ILE A 28 2.08 16.18 15.95
N ARG A 29 3.05 16.72 16.70
CA ARG A 29 3.89 17.85 16.24
C ARG A 29 4.66 17.48 14.98
N ASP A 30 5.28 16.30 14.94
CA ASP A 30 6.06 15.85 13.80
C ASP A 30 5.15 15.64 12.56
N ASN A 31 3.93 15.13 12.76
CA ASN A 31 2.89 15.11 11.72
C ASN A 31 2.61 16.49 11.14
N ALA A 32 2.45 17.50 11.99
CA ALA A 32 2.22 18.89 11.56
C ALA A 32 3.40 19.42 10.75
N MET A 33 4.63 19.17 11.21
CA MET A 33 5.85 19.59 10.49
C MET A 33 6.01 18.91 9.15
N LEU A 34 5.75 17.59 9.05
CA LEU A 34 5.80 16.84 7.82
C LEU A 34 4.69 17.26 6.84
N SER A 35 3.47 17.49 7.34
CA SER A 35 2.33 17.97 6.54
C SER A 35 2.61 19.35 5.92
N LYS A 36 3.19 20.27 6.69
CA LYS A 36 3.61 21.60 6.18
C LYS A 36 4.48 21.49 4.92
N TRP A 37 5.32 20.49 4.85
CA TRP A 37 6.25 20.23 3.74
C TRP A 37 5.74 19.21 2.73
N ALA A 38 4.43 19.00 2.69
CA ALA A 38 3.75 18.15 1.71
C ALA A 38 4.00 16.62 1.87
N GLY A 39 4.28 16.16 3.08
CA GLY A 39 4.36 14.74 3.41
C GLY A 39 2.97 14.10 3.53
N GLY A 40 2.80 12.91 2.95
CA GLY A 40 1.70 11.98 3.26
C GLY A 40 2.12 11.06 4.40
N LEU A 41 1.24 10.89 5.40
CA LEU A 41 1.62 10.30 6.68
C LEU A 41 0.91 8.97 6.93
N GLY A 42 1.65 7.97 7.42
CA GLY A 42 1.12 6.77 8.05
C GLY A 42 1.56 6.75 9.52
N ASN A 43 0.62 6.58 10.44
CA ASN A 43 0.90 6.51 11.86
C ASN A 43 0.43 5.18 12.43
N ASP A 44 1.33 4.48 13.10
CA ASP A 44 1.02 3.30 13.88
C ASP A 44 0.63 3.70 15.30
N TRP A 45 -0.59 3.40 15.69
CA TRP A 45 -1.18 3.70 16.99
C TRP A 45 -1.26 2.49 17.91
N THR A 46 -0.82 1.34 17.45
CA THR A 46 -0.92 0.08 18.21
C THR A 46 -0.22 0.11 19.57
N PRO A 47 0.94 0.80 19.78
CA PRO A 47 1.58 0.81 21.08
C PRO A 47 0.80 1.56 22.17
N VAL A 48 -0.09 2.49 21.80
CA VAL A 48 -0.81 3.33 22.77
C VAL A 48 -1.87 2.53 23.51
N ARG A 49 -1.80 2.54 24.84
CA ARG A 49 -2.70 1.77 25.71
C ARG A 49 -4.18 2.05 25.48
N ALA A 50 -4.98 1.00 25.59
CA ALA A 50 -6.39 1.01 25.31
C ALA A 50 -7.23 1.67 26.43
N LEU A 51 -8.51 1.87 26.14
CA LEU A 51 -9.53 2.30 27.08
C LEU A 51 -9.55 1.39 28.33
N GLY A 52 -9.56 2.00 29.51
CA GLY A 52 -9.62 1.28 30.79
C GLY A 52 -8.28 0.81 31.33
N ALA A 53 -7.18 0.85 30.53
CA ALA A 53 -5.85 0.47 30.99
C ALA A 53 -5.34 1.42 32.08
N HIS A 54 -4.62 0.88 33.08
CA HIS A 54 -4.12 1.64 34.21
C HIS A 54 -2.99 2.60 33.83
N ILE A 55 -3.05 3.83 34.37
CA ILE A 55 -2.01 4.86 34.21
C ILE A 55 -1.28 5.02 35.54
N LYS A 56 -0.06 4.46 35.62
CA LYS A 56 0.75 4.45 36.86
C LYS A 56 1.00 5.84 37.45
N GLY A 57 1.29 6.83 36.59
CA GLY A 57 1.68 8.18 37.04
C GLY A 57 0.57 8.98 37.74
N THR A 58 -0.70 8.73 37.42
CA THR A 58 -1.86 9.43 37.95
C THR A 58 -2.81 8.53 38.74
N ASN A 59 -2.53 7.24 38.78
CA ASN A 59 -3.42 6.20 39.30
C ASN A 59 -4.83 6.23 38.66
N GLY A 60 -4.90 6.70 37.42
CA GLY A 60 -6.12 6.82 36.64
C GLY A 60 -6.28 5.70 35.60
N ARG A 61 -7.30 5.84 34.77
CA ARG A 61 -7.56 4.90 33.65
C ARG A 61 -7.50 5.65 32.32
N SER A 62 -6.91 5.00 31.32
CA SER A 62 -6.80 5.51 29.94
C SER A 62 -8.18 5.69 29.32
N GLN A 63 -8.34 6.74 28.53
CA GLN A 63 -9.50 6.94 27.64
C GLN A 63 -9.33 6.30 26.26
N GLY A 64 -8.25 5.54 26.07
CA GLY A 64 -7.92 4.87 24.82
C GLY A 64 -7.37 5.80 23.74
N ILE A 65 -7.27 5.27 22.52
CA ILE A 65 -6.66 5.98 21.38
C ILE A 65 -7.60 7.00 20.73
N VAL A 66 -8.91 6.81 20.79
CA VAL A 66 -9.90 7.59 20.02
C VAL A 66 -9.82 9.11 20.29
N PRO A 67 -9.69 9.60 21.53
CA PRO A 67 -9.53 11.03 21.79
C PRO A 67 -8.28 11.63 21.13
N PHE A 68 -7.17 10.90 21.12
CA PHE A 68 -5.93 11.35 20.46
C PHE A 68 -6.08 11.34 18.94
N LEU A 69 -6.76 10.35 18.35
CA LEU A 69 -7.05 10.32 16.92
C LEU A 69 -7.91 11.50 16.48
N LYS A 70 -8.81 11.99 17.34
CA LYS A 70 -9.55 13.24 17.09
C LYS A 70 -8.61 14.43 16.98
N VAL A 71 -7.62 14.55 17.87
CA VAL A 71 -6.60 15.62 17.81
C VAL A 71 -5.76 15.53 16.54
N VAL A 72 -5.37 14.31 16.12
CA VAL A 72 -4.65 14.07 14.86
C VAL A 72 -5.48 14.51 13.65
N ASN A 73 -6.77 14.15 13.63
CA ASN A 73 -7.71 14.56 12.59
C ASN A 73 -7.75 16.08 12.46
N ASP A 74 -7.95 16.77 13.57
CA ASP A 74 -8.06 18.24 13.59
C ASP A 74 -6.73 18.92 13.26
N THR A 75 -5.59 18.32 13.64
CA THR A 75 -4.26 18.76 13.22
C THR A 75 -4.07 18.64 11.71
N ALA A 76 -4.51 17.56 11.10
CA ALA A 76 -4.43 17.36 9.65
C ALA A 76 -5.29 18.38 8.88
N VAL A 77 -6.43 18.77 9.43
CA VAL A 77 -7.28 19.85 8.89
C VAL A 77 -6.60 21.21 9.03
N ALA A 78 -6.01 21.48 10.20
CA ALA A 78 -5.41 22.78 10.53
C ALA A 78 -4.11 23.05 9.75
N VAL A 79 -3.27 22.04 9.53
CA VAL A 79 -1.97 22.19 8.86
C VAL A 79 -2.06 21.73 7.42
N ASN A 80 -2.20 22.69 6.52
CA ASN A 80 -2.24 22.41 5.09
C ASN A 80 -0.87 22.56 4.42
N GLN A 81 -0.75 21.97 3.23
CA GLN A 81 0.45 21.98 2.39
C GLN A 81 0.59 23.30 1.62
N GLY A 82 0.91 24.39 2.31
CA GLY A 82 1.09 25.70 1.69
C GLY A 82 -0.17 26.25 1.01
N GLY A 83 -1.36 25.96 1.53
CA GLY A 83 -2.65 26.41 1.00
C GLY A 83 -3.18 25.62 -0.21
N LYS A 84 -2.43 24.62 -0.71
CA LYS A 84 -2.79 23.88 -1.93
C LYS A 84 -3.46 22.52 -1.66
N ARG A 85 -3.14 21.88 -0.54
CA ARG A 85 -3.71 20.58 -0.13
C ARG A 85 -3.90 20.59 1.38
N LYS A 86 -4.94 19.94 1.87
CA LYS A 86 -5.09 19.62 3.29
C LYS A 86 -3.99 18.65 3.71
N GLY A 87 -3.60 18.64 4.97
CA GLY A 87 -2.79 17.60 5.57
C GLY A 87 -3.50 16.24 5.40
N ALA A 88 -2.74 15.18 5.20
CA ALA A 88 -3.28 13.86 4.96
C ALA A 88 -2.54 12.83 5.80
N VAL A 89 -3.28 12.11 6.65
CA VAL A 89 -2.76 11.10 7.57
C VAL A 89 -3.64 9.85 7.54
N CYS A 90 -3.00 8.68 7.63
CA CYS A 90 -3.66 7.41 7.84
C CYS A 90 -3.22 6.83 9.18
N ALA A 91 -4.15 6.53 10.07
CA ALA A 91 -3.89 5.82 11.32
C ALA A 91 -4.02 4.31 11.08
N TYR A 92 -3.04 3.57 11.57
CA TYR A 92 -2.98 2.11 11.53
C TYR A 92 -3.19 1.53 12.92
N LEU A 93 -3.96 0.46 13.03
CA LEU A 93 -4.19 -0.27 14.27
C LEU A 93 -4.21 -1.77 14.01
N GLU A 94 -3.49 -2.54 14.86
CA GLU A 94 -3.55 -4.00 14.81
C GLU A 94 -4.89 -4.52 15.31
N THR A 95 -5.38 -5.60 14.70
CA THR A 95 -6.71 -6.16 14.98
C THR A 95 -6.88 -6.79 16.35
N TRP A 96 -5.79 -7.00 17.10
CA TRP A 96 -5.83 -7.48 18.48
C TRP A 96 -5.91 -6.35 19.53
N HIS A 97 -5.81 -5.08 19.12
CA HIS A 97 -5.90 -3.95 20.03
C HIS A 97 -7.33 -3.81 20.60
N LEU A 98 -7.45 -3.59 21.91
CA LEU A 98 -8.74 -3.57 22.60
C LEU A 98 -9.70 -2.47 22.08
N ASP A 99 -9.17 -1.37 21.57
CA ASP A 99 -9.98 -0.27 21.01
C ASP A 99 -10.36 -0.50 19.54
N ILE A 100 -10.09 -1.67 18.96
CA ILE A 100 -10.31 -1.91 17.52
C ILE A 100 -11.77 -1.67 17.12
N GLU A 101 -12.74 -2.05 17.94
CA GLU A 101 -14.16 -1.91 17.58
C GLU A 101 -14.59 -0.43 17.46
N GLU A 102 -14.06 0.45 18.34
CA GLU A 102 -14.31 1.89 18.23
C GLU A 102 -13.52 2.53 17.10
N PHE A 103 -12.28 2.06 16.86
CA PHE A 103 -11.46 2.50 15.73
C PHE A 103 -12.17 2.23 14.38
N LEU A 104 -12.84 1.09 14.23
CA LEU A 104 -13.60 0.78 13.02
C LEU A 104 -14.73 1.80 12.76
N GLU A 105 -15.28 2.41 13.81
CA GLU A 105 -16.42 3.32 13.72
C GLU A 105 -16.03 4.80 13.56
N LEU A 106 -14.73 5.13 13.54
CA LEU A 106 -14.25 6.52 13.50
C LEU A 106 -14.86 7.36 12.37
N ARG A 107 -15.17 6.77 11.24
CA ARG A 107 -15.70 7.47 10.06
C ARG A 107 -17.20 7.31 9.84
N LYS A 108 -17.93 6.73 10.79
CA LYS A 108 -19.40 6.65 10.72
C LYS A 108 -20.03 8.04 10.78
N ASN A 109 -21.08 8.24 9.99
CA ASN A 109 -21.88 9.47 9.98
C ASN A 109 -22.92 9.54 11.12
N THR A 110 -22.85 8.62 12.08
CA THR A 110 -23.78 8.50 13.20
C THR A 110 -23.03 8.32 14.51
N GLY A 111 -23.66 8.65 15.64
CA GLY A 111 -23.10 8.50 16.98
C GLY A 111 -22.54 9.83 17.53
N ASP A 112 -21.66 9.74 18.54
CA ASP A 112 -21.07 10.92 19.17
C ASP A 112 -19.92 11.50 18.32
N GLU A 113 -20.11 12.70 17.79
CA GLU A 113 -19.12 13.42 16.97
C GLU A 113 -17.75 13.62 17.66
N ARG A 114 -17.71 13.64 18.99
CA ARG A 114 -16.45 13.72 19.75
C ARG A 114 -15.60 12.45 19.59
N ARG A 115 -16.21 11.35 19.17
CA ARG A 115 -15.57 10.06 18.91
C ARG A 115 -15.47 9.74 17.42
N ARG A 116 -15.58 10.74 16.55
CA ARG A 116 -15.49 10.60 15.08
C ARG A 116 -14.32 11.40 14.52
N ALA A 117 -13.76 10.91 13.44
CA ALA A 117 -12.61 11.50 12.74
C ALA A 117 -12.81 11.33 11.22
N HIS A 118 -13.46 12.31 10.59
CA HIS A 118 -13.92 12.21 9.21
C HIS A 118 -12.86 12.59 8.16
N ASP A 119 -11.86 13.40 8.54
CA ASP A 119 -10.86 13.94 7.60
C ASP A 119 -9.58 13.10 7.52
N MET A 120 -9.34 12.22 8.50
CA MET A 120 -8.22 11.28 8.46
C MET A 120 -8.63 9.93 7.88
N ASN A 121 -7.66 9.21 7.30
CA ASN A 121 -7.84 7.84 6.86
C ASN A 121 -7.49 6.85 7.98
N THR A 122 -8.02 5.65 7.88
CA THR A 122 -7.76 4.56 8.82
C THR A 122 -7.47 3.26 8.07
N ALA A 123 -6.64 2.40 8.65
CA ALA A 123 -6.31 1.10 8.10
C ALA A 123 -6.14 0.05 9.20
N ASN A 124 -6.60 -1.16 8.94
CA ASN A 124 -6.38 -2.32 9.79
C ASN A 124 -5.01 -2.93 9.48
N TRP A 125 -4.22 -3.23 10.51
CA TRP A 125 -2.96 -3.96 10.41
C TRP A 125 -3.18 -5.38 10.91
N ILE A 126 -3.29 -6.35 9.98
CA ILE A 126 -3.89 -7.67 10.23
C ILE A 126 -2.80 -8.75 10.29
N PRO A 127 -2.57 -9.41 11.45
CA PRO A 127 -1.71 -10.57 11.53
C PRO A 127 -2.34 -11.81 10.88
N ASP A 128 -1.52 -12.71 10.35
CA ASP A 128 -1.97 -13.94 9.70
C ASP A 128 -2.80 -14.82 10.62
N LEU A 129 -2.47 -14.89 11.92
CA LEU A 129 -3.25 -15.64 12.90
C LEU A 129 -4.72 -15.18 12.95
N PHE A 130 -4.99 -13.89 12.83
CA PHE A 130 -6.37 -13.39 12.77
C PHE A 130 -7.11 -13.97 11.56
N MET A 131 -6.50 -13.93 10.38
CA MET A 131 -7.11 -14.50 9.17
C MET A 131 -7.31 -16.00 9.29
N LYS A 132 -6.33 -16.75 9.80
CA LYS A 132 -6.48 -18.19 10.08
C LYS A 132 -7.68 -18.47 10.98
N ARG A 133 -7.86 -17.69 12.04
CA ARG A 133 -9.00 -17.82 12.97
C ARG A 133 -10.34 -17.41 12.33
N VAL A 134 -10.33 -16.44 11.42
CA VAL A 134 -11.52 -16.10 10.60
C VAL A 134 -11.92 -17.27 9.70
N PHE A 135 -10.95 -17.96 9.07
CA PHE A 135 -11.21 -19.13 8.23
C PHE A 135 -11.71 -20.32 9.03
N ASN A 136 -11.23 -20.50 10.25
CA ASN A 136 -11.52 -21.65 11.12
C ASN A 136 -12.62 -21.38 12.16
N ASP A 137 -13.32 -20.24 12.08
CA ASP A 137 -14.39 -19.81 13.00
C ASP A 137 -14.00 -19.87 14.49
N GLN A 138 -12.79 -19.41 14.80
CA GLN A 138 -12.22 -19.41 16.14
C GLN A 138 -12.44 -18.08 16.86
N ASP A 139 -12.15 -18.09 18.19
CA ASP A 139 -12.20 -16.91 19.02
C ASP A 139 -10.96 -16.01 18.79
N TRP A 140 -11.13 -14.72 19.07
CA TRP A 140 -10.08 -13.71 19.00
C TRP A 140 -10.10 -12.85 20.25
N THR A 141 -8.96 -12.71 20.90
CA THR A 141 -8.84 -11.94 22.13
C THR A 141 -8.20 -10.59 21.88
N LEU A 142 -8.85 -9.55 22.36
CA LEU A 142 -8.40 -8.17 22.27
C LEU A 142 -7.65 -7.80 23.56
N PHE A 143 -6.49 -7.18 23.41
CA PHE A 143 -5.61 -6.79 24.51
C PHE A 143 -5.30 -5.30 24.50
N SER A 144 -4.97 -4.76 25.67
CA SER A 144 -4.26 -3.49 25.74
C SER A 144 -2.76 -3.72 25.60
N PRO A 145 -2.05 -2.97 24.74
CA PRO A 145 -0.63 -3.24 24.41
C PRO A 145 0.31 -3.20 25.61
N ASN A 146 -0.01 -2.43 26.64
CA ASN A 146 0.79 -2.41 27.88
C ASN A 146 0.80 -3.74 28.64
N ASN A 147 -0.14 -4.64 28.38
CA ASN A 147 -0.22 -5.98 28.97
C ASN A 147 0.43 -7.06 28.09
N VAL A 148 0.70 -6.74 26.82
CA VAL A 148 1.24 -7.63 25.79
C VAL A 148 2.34 -6.91 24.99
N PRO A 149 3.41 -6.43 25.65
CA PRO A 149 4.30 -5.40 25.10
C PRO A 149 5.12 -5.84 23.88
N ASP A 150 5.32 -7.14 23.68
CA ASP A 150 6.11 -7.69 22.58
C ASP A 150 5.28 -8.03 21.33
N LEU A 151 3.95 -8.16 21.42
CA LEU A 151 3.11 -8.52 20.27
C LEU A 151 3.23 -7.54 19.09
N HIS A 152 3.43 -6.27 19.38
CA HIS A 152 3.58 -5.24 18.38
C HIS A 152 4.78 -5.47 17.46
N ASP A 153 5.91 -5.96 18.00
CA ASP A 153 7.16 -6.19 17.26
C ASP A 153 7.25 -7.61 16.67
N LEU A 154 6.39 -8.53 17.08
CA LEU A 154 6.39 -9.90 16.60
C LEU A 154 5.51 -10.09 15.36
N HIS A 155 5.86 -11.06 14.52
CA HIS A 155 5.12 -11.49 13.33
C HIS A 155 5.33 -12.98 13.07
N GLY A 156 4.53 -13.59 12.19
CA GLY A 156 4.61 -15.00 11.83
C GLY A 156 4.39 -15.92 13.02
N SER A 157 5.12 -17.02 13.06
CA SER A 157 5.04 -18.05 14.13
C SER A 157 5.35 -17.49 15.52
N ALA A 158 6.32 -16.56 15.62
CA ALA A 158 6.65 -15.94 16.90
C ALA A 158 5.49 -15.10 17.46
N PHE A 159 4.74 -14.42 16.61
CA PHE A 159 3.52 -13.73 17.02
C PHE A 159 2.44 -14.73 17.47
N GLU A 160 2.22 -15.81 16.73
CA GLU A 160 1.23 -16.83 17.08
C GLU A 160 1.51 -17.44 18.46
N GLU A 161 2.76 -17.82 18.71
CA GLU A 161 3.18 -18.40 20.00
C GLU A 161 2.97 -17.43 21.17
N ALA A 162 3.42 -16.19 21.03
CA ALA A 162 3.25 -15.17 22.07
C ALA A 162 1.78 -14.81 22.30
N TYR A 163 0.98 -14.69 21.23
CA TYR A 163 -0.44 -14.37 21.33
C TYR A 163 -1.22 -15.46 22.10
N VAL A 164 -0.99 -16.73 21.77
CA VAL A 164 -1.63 -17.86 22.47
C VAL A 164 -1.21 -17.91 23.94
N GLU A 165 0.05 -17.61 24.24
CA GLU A 165 0.51 -17.53 25.63
C GLU A 165 -0.17 -16.38 26.39
N TYR A 166 -0.40 -15.23 25.77
CA TYR A 166 -1.16 -14.13 26.38
C TYR A 166 -2.64 -14.48 26.58
N GLU A 167 -3.26 -15.24 25.68
CA GLU A 167 -4.61 -15.76 25.89
C GLU A 167 -4.66 -16.70 27.12
N ARG A 168 -3.67 -17.58 27.26
CA ARG A 168 -3.54 -18.44 28.44
C ARG A 168 -3.41 -17.63 29.74
N LYS A 169 -2.59 -16.58 29.75
CA LYS A 169 -2.42 -15.67 30.90
C LYS A 169 -3.70 -14.91 31.23
N ALA A 170 -4.45 -14.48 30.23
CA ALA A 170 -5.73 -13.82 30.44
C ALA A 170 -6.76 -14.75 31.09
N ILE A 171 -6.86 -16.00 30.62
CA ILE A 171 -7.73 -17.02 31.21
C ILE A 171 -7.30 -17.35 32.64
N ALA A 172 -6.00 -17.36 32.93
CA ALA A 172 -5.46 -17.59 34.27
C ALA A 172 -5.65 -16.40 35.26
N GLY A 173 -6.17 -15.24 34.74
CA GLY A 173 -6.39 -14.05 35.57
C GLY A 173 -5.14 -13.19 35.76
N GLU A 174 -4.07 -13.43 35.01
CA GLU A 174 -2.84 -12.62 35.05
C GLU A 174 -2.95 -11.31 34.26
N ILE A 175 -3.92 -11.24 33.33
CA ILE A 175 -4.28 -10.03 32.57
C ILE A 175 -5.72 -9.65 32.91
N GLU A 176 -5.90 -8.46 33.48
CA GLU A 176 -7.22 -8.01 33.95
C GLU A 176 -8.08 -7.39 32.85
N VAL A 177 -7.45 -6.71 31.87
CA VAL A 177 -8.14 -5.92 30.85
C VAL A 177 -7.97 -6.56 29.48
N TYR A 178 -8.95 -7.37 29.10
CA TYR A 178 -9.04 -8.01 27.80
C TYR A 178 -10.50 -8.28 27.42
N LYS A 179 -10.74 -8.61 26.17
CA LYS A 179 -12.07 -9.01 25.65
C LYS A 179 -11.90 -10.10 24.61
N THR A 180 -12.65 -11.19 24.75
CA THR A 180 -12.69 -12.27 23.74
C THR A 180 -13.97 -12.18 22.92
N ILE A 181 -13.84 -12.25 21.59
CA ILE A 181 -14.93 -12.20 20.62
C ILE A 181 -14.70 -13.28 19.54
N LYS A 182 -15.66 -13.54 18.68
CA LYS A 182 -15.44 -14.35 17.48
C LYS A 182 -14.63 -13.57 16.44
N ALA A 183 -13.57 -14.18 15.90
CA ALA A 183 -12.79 -13.58 14.82
C ALA A 183 -13.66 -13.24 13.60
N GLY A 184 -14.60 -14.14 13.26
CA GLY A 184 -15.57 -13.93 12.19
C GLY A 184 -16.50 -12.74 12.41
N ASP A 185 -16.86 -12.43 13.67
CA ASP A 185 -17.71 -11.27 13.99
C ASP A 185 -16.93 -9.96 13.79
N LEU A 186 -15.69 -9.90 14.26
CA LEU A 186 -14.83 -8.73 14.03
C LEU A 186 -14.59 -8.53 12.54
N TRP A 187 -14.28 -9.59 11.80
CA TRP A 187 -14.10 -9.53 10.35
C TRP A 187 -15.34 -9.00 9.63
N ARG A 188 -16.54 -9.49 9.98
CA ARG A 188 -17.80 -8.95 9.43
C ARG A 188 -17.98 -7.47 9.74
N LYS A 189 -17.62 -7.03 10.95
CA LYS A 189 -17.67 -5.60 11.32
C LYS A 189 -16.69 -4.78 10.48
N MET A 190 -15.46 -5.27 10.28
CA MET A 190 -14.46 -4.62 9.42
C MET A 190 -14.99 -4.44 7.99
N ILE A 191 -15.49 -5.50 7.37
CA ILE A 191 -16.06 -5.46 6.02
C ILE A 191 -17.30 -4.55 5.94
N SER A 192 -18.16 -4.55 6.96
CA SER A 192 -19.33 -3.66 7.01
C SER A 192 -18.94 -2.20 7.07
N MET A 193 -17.95 -1.85 7.88
CA MET A 193 -17.46 -0.46 7.98
C MET A 193 -16.75 -0.02 6.70
N LEU A 194 -15.99 -0.91 6.08
CA LEU A 194 -15.37 -0.67 4.78
C LEU A 194 -16.42 -0.41 3.69
N PHE A 195 -17.50 -1.18 3.69
CA PHE A 195 -18.64 -0.96 2.79
C PHE A 195 -19.34 0.38 3.03
N GLU A 196 -19.60 0.72 4.30
CA GLU A 196 -20.33 1.93 4.68
C GLU A 196 -19.53 3.22 4.47
N THR A 197 -18.23 3.20 4.81
CA THR A 197 -17.39 4.40 4.91
C THR A 197 -16.17 4.41 4.00
N GLY A 198 -15.85 3.30 3.33
CA GLY A 198 -14.59 3.10 2.60
C GLY A 198 -13.36 2.91 3.51
N HIS A 199 -13.57 2.75 4.83
CA HIS A 199 -12.51 2.63 5.84
C HIS A 199 -12.95 1.70 7.00
N PRO A 200 -11.98 1.19 7.80
CA PRO A 200 -10.53 1.19 7.58
C PRO A 200 -10.11 0.30 6.40
N TRP A 201 -9.00 0.65 5.74
CA TRP A 201 -8.42 -0.18 4.68
C TRP A 201 -7.88 -1.50 5.23
N ILE A 202 -7.66 -2.46 4.35
CA ILE A 202 -7.19 -3.81 4.69
C ILE A 202 -5.71 -3.93 4.32
N THR A 203 -4.87 -4.24 5.31
CA THR A 203 -3.42 -4.45 5.14
C THR A 203 -2.96 -5.63 5.98
N PHE A 204 -1.97 -6.41 5.51
CA PHE A 204 -1.56 -7.68 6.09
C PHE A 204 -0.14 -7.60 6.69
N LYS A 205 -0.08 -7.59 8.02
CA LYS A 205 1.15 -7.43 8.80
C LYS A 205 2.23 -8.45 8.43
N ASP A 206 1.88 -9.73 8.44
CA ASP A 206 2.89 -10.79 8.29
C ASP A 206 3.44 -10.86 6.88
N THR A 207 2.61 -10.65 5.86
CA THR A 207 3.09 -10.56 4.48
C THR A 207 4.10 -9.43 4.31
N CYS A 208 3.86 -8.27 4.95
CA CYS A 208 4.80 -7.15 4.93
C CYS A 208 6.11 -7.49 5.61
N ASN A 209 6.06 -8.07 6.82
CA ASN A 209 7.21 -8.32 7.66
C ASN A 209 8.05 -9.52 7.22
N VAL A 210 7.41 -10.67 6.95
CA VAL A 210 8.09 -11.90 6.52
C VAL A 210 8.81 -11.70 5.19
N ARG A 211 8.28 -10.85 4.32
CA ARG A 211 8.88 -10.53 3.01
C ARG A 211 9.69 -9.23 2.99
N SER A 212 9.97 -8.65 4.15
CA SER A 212 10.81 -7.44 4.26
C SER A 212 12.28 -7.77 4.10
N PRO A 213 13.03 -7.10 3.19
CA PRO A 213 14.48 -7.27 3.13
C PRO A 213 15.21 -6.75 4.38
N GLN A 214 14.54 -5.96 5.22
CA GLN A 214 15.09 -5.32 6.43
C GLN A 214 14.65 -5.98 7.74
N GLN A 215 14.28 -7.26 7.76
CA GLN A 215 13.83 -7.98 8.95
C GLN A 215 14.80 -7.87 10.15
N HIS A 216 16.12 -7.82 9.88
CA HIS A 216 17.18 -7.75 10.89
C HIS A 216 17.24 -6.42 11.64
N ILE A 217 16.62 -5.37 11.12
CA ILE A 217 16.61 -4.03 11.74
C ILE A 217 15.41 -3.83 12.66
N GLY A 218 14.25 -4.35 12.28
CA GLY A 218 13.03 -4.20 13.07
C GLY A 218 11.76 -4.49 12.27
N ALA A 219 10.64 -4.48 12.97
CA ALA A 219 9.35 -4.75 12.37
C ALA A 219 8.79 -3.55 11.60
N ILE A 220 7.97 -3.86 10.61
CA ILE A 220 7.11 -2.90 9.91
C ILE A 220 5.79 -2.85 10.67
N HIS A 221 5.41 -1.66 11.15
CA HIS A 221 4.25 -1.46 12.01
C HIS A 221 3.05 -0.82 11.31
N SER A 222 3.28 -0.27 10.13
CA SER A 222 2.26 0.41 9.33
C SER A 222 2.70 0.54 7.87
N SER A 223 1.78 1.05 7.06
CA SER A 223 2.12 1.61 5.75
C SER A 223 1.90 3.13 5.76
N ASN A 224 2.08 3.77 4.61
CA ASN A 224 1.83 5.20 4.42
C ASN A 224 0.34 5.49 4.14
N LEU A 225 0.06 6.73 3.75
CA LEU A 225 -1.28 7.19 3.35
C LEU A 225 -1.90 6.38 2.20
N CYS A 226 -1.08 5.91 1.27
CA CYS A 226 -1.54 5.23 0.04
C CYS A 226 -1.26 3.72 0.04
N THR A 227 -0.77 3.17 1.13
CA THR A 227 -0.54 1.75 1.42
C THR A 227 0.57 1.05 0.63
N GLU A 228 1.37 1.75 -0.19
CA GLU A 228 2.45 1.15 -0.97
C GLU A 228 3.79 1.03 -0.23
N ILE A 229 3.99 1.75 0.87
CA ILE A 229 5.26 1.80 1.60
C ILE A 229 5.22 0.84 2.78
N THR A 230 6.20 -0.06 2.84
CA THR A 230 6.38 -1.00 3.96
C THR A 230 7.83 -0.95 4.43
N LEU A 231 8.09 -0.09 5.42
CA LEU A 231 9.40 0.18 6.00
C LEU A 231 9.32 0.11 7.53
N ASN A 232 10.40 -0.32 8.16
CA ASN A 232 10.50 -0.38 9.61
C ASN A 232 10.51 1.02 10.25
N THR A 233 9.93 1.12 11.42
CA THR A 233 9.88 2.34 12.23
C THR A 233 10.19 2.04 13.69
N ASN A 234 10.75 3.05 14.39
CA ASN A 234 10.94 3.03 15.84
C ASN A 234 10.93 4.47 16.38
N GLN A 235 11.26 4.67 17.65
CA GLN A 235 11.24 6.00 18.27
C GLN A 235 12.28 6.97 17.67
N GLU A 236 13.37 6.46 17.12
CA GLU A 236 14.47 7.25 16.55
C GLU A 236 14.42 7.34 15.02
N GLU A 237 13.56 6.55 14.39
CA GLU A 237 13.47 6.41 12.93
C GLU A 237 12.04 6.60 12.44
N ILE A 238 11.79 7.72 11.76
CA ILE A 238 10.61 7.93 10.93
C ILE A 238 10.98 7.48 9.52
N ALA A 239 10.31 6.44 9.04
CA ALA A 239 10.61 5.90 7.72
C ALA A 239 10.21 6.89 6.62
N VAL A 240 11.05 6.97 5.60
CA VAL A 240 10.86 7.88 4.45
C VAL A 240 11.03 7.08 3.18
N CYS A 241 10.15 7.26 2.21
CA CYS A 241 10.32 6.68 0.89
C CYS A 241 10.31 7.74 -0.21
N ASN A 242 11.23 7.55 -1.18
CA ASN A 242 11.36 8.37 -2.37
C ASN A 242 10.81 7.60 -3.55
N LEU A 243 9.72 8.10 -4.14
CA LEU A 243 8.93 7.40 -5.14
C LEU A 243 9.19 7.89 -6.56
N GLY A 244 9.22 6.94 -7.50
CA GLY A 244 9.22 7.18 -8.93
C GLY A 244 8.36 6.16 -9.65
N SER A 245 7.77 6.54 -10.78
CA SER A 245 6.91 5.65 -11.56
C SER A 245 7.27 5.71 -13.03
N VAL A 246 7.59 4.54 -13.60
CA VAL A 246 7.86 4.40 -15.03
C VAL A 246 6.56 4.53 -15.81
N ASN A 247 6.54 5.35 -16.85
CA ASN A 247 5.46 5.37 -17.81
C ASN A 247 5.53 4.13 -18.70
N LEU A 248 4.78 3.10 -18.32
CA LEU A 248 4.83 1.79 -19.00
C LEU A 248 4.36 1.88 -20.46
N MET A 249 3.40 2.77 -20.76
CA MET A 249 2.92 2.97 -22.13
C MET A 249 4.04 3.36 -23.10
N ASN A 250 5.02 4.12 -22.65
CA ASN A 250 6.16 4.49 -23.50
C ASN A 250 7.19 3.39 -23.71
N HIS A 251 7.00 2.22 -23.07
CA HIS A 251 7.89 1.06 -23.13
C HIS A 251 7.21 -0.16 -23.75
N VAL A 252 6.05 0.03 -24.39
CA VAL A 252 5.33 -1.04 -25.12
C VAL A 252 5.02 -0.61 -26.55
N SER A 253 4.92 -1.61 -27.41
CA SER A 253 4.43 -1.52 -28.79
C SER A 253 3.39 -2.61 -29.02
N GLU A 254 2.88 -2.73 -30.25
CA GLU A 254 2.01 -3.86 -30.63
C GLU A 254 2.73 -5.22 -30.51
N SER A 255 4.05 -5.23 -30.60
CA SER A 255 4.90 -6.44 -30.44
C SER A 255 5.23 -6.79 -28.99
N GLY A 256 4.82 -5.97 -28.01
CA GLY A 256 5.06 -6.18 -26.59
C GLY A 256 6.02 -5.17 -25.96
N LEU A 257 6.70 -5.58 -24.89
CA LEU A 257 7.56 -4.76 -24.06
C LEU A 257 8.91 -4.48 -24.71
N ASP A 258 9.32 -3.20 -24.80
CA ASP A 258 10.66 -2.77 -25.21
C ASP A 258 11.63 -2.90 -24.03
N GLN A 259 12.30 -4.04 -23.96
CA GLN A 259 13.15 -4.42 -22.82
C GLN A 259 14.38 -3.52 -22.68
N ASP A 260 15.04 -3.15 -23.77
CA ASP A 260 16.26 -2.34 -23.74
C ASP A 260 15.96 -0.92 -23.27
N LYS A 261 14.92 -0.33 -23.80
CA LYS A 261 14.46 1.00 -23.39
C LYS A 261 14.03 1.00 -21.92
N LEU A 262 13.29 -0.01 -21.48
CA LEU A 262 12.84 -0.15 -20.10
C LEU A 262 14.03 -0.27 -19.15
N LYS A 263 15.00 -1.13 -19.46
CA LYS A 263 16.26 -1.27 -18.70
C LYS A 263 17.00 0.07 -18.54
N SER A 264 17.17 0.81 -19.63
CA SER A 264 17.83 2.10 -19.64
C SER A 264 17.11 3.14 -18.77
N THR A 265 15.78 3.19 -18.90
CA THR A 265 14.93 4.10 -18.11
C THR A 265 15.03 3.77 -16.62
N ILE A 266 14.94 2.51 -16.23
CA ILE A 266 14.99 2.08 -14.83
C ILE A 266 16.35 2.41 -14.21
N LYS A 267 17.46 2.13 -14.91
CA LYS A 267 18.81 2.45 -14.45
C LYS A 267 18.95 3.95 -14.13
N THR A 268 18.44 4.81 -15.01
CA THR A 268 18.46 6.26 -14.80
C THR A 268 17.56 6.67 -13.63
N ALA A 269 16.36 6.13 -13.55
CA ALA A 269 15.39 6.49 -12.52
C ALA A 269 15.83 6.06 -11.12
N VAL A 270 16.41 4.87 -10.96
CA VAL A 270 16.98 4.41 -9.68
C VAL A 270 18.10 5.35 -9.21
N ARG A 271 19.00 5.76 -10.11
CA ARG A 271 20.04 6.75 -9.80
C ARG A 271 19.45 8.10 -9.38
N MET A 272 18.41 8.56 -10.06
CA MET A 272 17.74 9.82 -9.70
C MET A 272 17.12 9.74 -8.29
N LEU A 273 16.46 8.63 -7.97
CA LEU A 273 15.86 8.42 -6.65
C LEU A 273 16.89 8.30 -5.54
N ASP A 274 18.02 7.62 -5.78
CA ASP A 274 19.14 7.59 -4.82
C ASP A 274 19.71 8.98 -4.58
N ASN A 275 19.87 9.80 -5.63
CA ASN A 275 20.33 11.19 -5.49
C ASN A 275 19.36 12.07 -4.69
N VAL A 276 18.05 11.84 -4.81
CA VAL A 276 17.05 12.59 -4.02
C VAL A 276 17.28 12.42 -2.52
N ILE A 277 17.69 11.25 -2.05
CA ILE A 277 17.96 10.99 -0.62
C ILE A 277 19.01 11.99 -0.08
N ASP A 278 20.04 12.28 -0.85
CA ASP A 278 21.15 13.13 -0.42
C ASP A 278 20.83 14.63 -0.49
N ILE A 279 20.02 15.05 -1.46
CA ILE A 279 19.67 16.48 -1.66
C ILE A 279 18.39 16.90 -0.96
N ASN A 280 17.65 15.96 -0.36
CA ASN A 280 16.36 16.21 0.28
C ASN A 280 16.51 17.07 1.54
N TYR A 281 15.56 17.99 1.73
CA TYR A 281 15.39 18.67 3.02
C TYR A 281 14.55 17.81 3.95
N TYR A 282 15.02 17.59 5.17
CA TYR A 282 14.31 16.84 6.20
C TYR A 282 13.80 17.79 7.29
N SER A 283 12.48 17.86 7.48
CA SER A 283 11.87 18.75 8.48
C SER A 283 11.95 18.20 9.90
N VAL A 284 12.21 16.90 10.06
CA VAL A 284 12.40 16.23 11.36
C VAL A 284 13.64 15.34 11.33
N PRO A 285 14.45 15.32 12.41
CA PRO A 285 15.73 14.61 12.42
C PRO A 285 15.61 13.10 12.28
N GLN A 286 14.56 12.50 12.84
CA GLN A 286 14.32 11.05 12.75
C GLN A 286 14.11 10.59 11.30
N ALA A 287 13.48 11.42 10.45
CA ALA A 287 13.31 11.13 9.04
C ALA A 287 14.67 11.17 8.29
N LYS A 288 15.54 12.12 8.63
CA LYS A 288 16.90 12.20 8.08
C LYS A 288 17.72 10.97 8.48
N ASN A 289 17.68 10.60 9.77
CA ASN A 289 18.39 9.44 10.30
C ASN A 289 18.01 8.16 9.55
N SER A 290 16.73 7.83 9.49
CA SER A 290 16.21 6.65 8.79
C SER A 290 16.59 6.65 7.30
N ASN A 291 16.33 7.75 6.60
CA ASN A 291 16.50 7.79 5.15
C ASN A 291 17.96 7.70 4.69
N LEU A 292 18.89 8.32 5.41
CA LEU A 292 20.33 8.23 5.10
C LEU A 292 20.91 6.85 5.45
N LYS A 293 20.45 6.24 6.56
CA LYS A 293 20.94 4.94 7.03
C LYS A 293 20.48 3.80 6.12
N HIS A 294 19.21 3.79 5.74
CA HIS A 294 18.60 2.67 4.99
C HIS A 294 18.50 2.93 3.48
N ARG A 295 18.44 4.17 3.06
CA ARG A 295 18.36 4.61 1.66
C ARG A 295 17.25 3.92 0.85
N PRO A 296 16.00 3.78 1.34
CA PRO A 296 14.93 3.14 0.61
C PRO A 296 14.46 4.02 -0.55
N ILE A 297 14.14 3.37 -1.67
CA ILE A 297 13.44 3.95 -2.81
C ILE A 297 12.23 3.09 -3.18
N GLY A 298 11.30 3.66 -3.93
CA GLY A 298 10.10 2.97 -4.41
C GLY A 298 9.89 3.23 -5.90
N MET A 299 10.44 2.35 -6.73
CA MET A 299 10.20 2.35 -8.17
C MET A 299 8.89 1.62 -8.47
N GLY A 300 7.95 2.30 -9.10
CA GLY A 300 6.67 1.74 -9.53
C GLY A 300 6.40 2.00 -11.01
N ILE A 301 5.12 1.90 -11.38
CA ILE A 301 4.63 2.08 -12.74
C ILE A 301 3.40 2.99 -12.79
N MET A 302 3.16 3.58 -13.96
CA MET A 302 1.91 4.22 -14.36
C MET A 302 1.61 3.89 -15.82
N GLY A 303 0.38 4.05 -16.26
CA GLY A 303 0.00 3.74 -17.63
C GLY A 303 -0.14 2.24 -17.92
N PHE A 304 -0.43 1.41 -16.91
CA PHE A 304 -0.63 -0.03 -17.11
C PHE A 304 -1.81 -0.32 -18.02
N GLN A 305 -2.96 0.34 -17.79
CA GLN A 305 -4.14 0.18 -18.64
C GLN A 305 -3.87 0.64 -20.08
N ASP A 306 -3.15 1.75 -20.27
CA ASP A 306 -2.79 2.24 -21.61
C ASP A 306 -1.86 1.26 -22.33
N ALA A 307 -0.95 0.63 -21.61
CA ALA A 307 -0.08 -0.42 -22.16
C ALA A 307 -0.88 -1.67 -22.58
N LEU A 308 -1.95 -2.01 -21.87
CA LEU A 308 -2.89 -3.05 -22.28
C LEU A 308 -3.66 -2.65 -23.55
N TYR A 309 -4.13 -1.40 -23.64
CA TYR A 309 -4.82 -0.89 -24.83
C TYR A 309 -3.91 -0.92 -26.07
N ALA A 310 -2.64 -0.52 -25.93
CA ALA A 310 -1.68 -0.55 -27.03
C ALA A 310 -1.49 -1.95 -27.61
N GLN A 311 -1.58 -2.98 -26.76
CA GLN A 311 -1.45 -4.39 -27.13
C GLN A 311 -2.81 -5.07 -27.42
N ARG A 312 -3.93 -4.34 -27.33
CA ARG A 312 -5.31 -4.84 -27.45
C ARG A 312 -5.62 -5.99 -26.48
N ILE A 313 -5.16 -5.87 -25.26
CA ILE A 313 -5.39 -6.85 -24.19
C ILE A 313 -6.50 -6.34 -23.27
N PRO A 314 -7.61 -7.09 -23.09
CA PRO A 314 -8.62 -6.77 -22.09
C PRO A 314 -8.04 -6.90 -20.68
N TYR A 315 -8.41 -6.00 -19.76
CA TYR A 315 -7.98 -6.10 -18.35
C TYR A 315 -8.47 -7.41 -17.70
N SER A 316 -9.69 -7.81 -18.00
CA SER A 316 -10.30 -9.08 -17.55
C SER A 316 -9.82 -10.24 -18.41
N SER A 317 -8.52 -10.57 -18.35
CA SER A 317 -7.95 -11.67 -19.12
C SER A 317 -6.67 -12.23 -18.49
N ASP A 318 -6.39 -13.51 -18.74
CA ASP A 318 -5.13 -14.15 -18.33
C ASP A 318 -3.91 -13.46 -18.96
N LYS A 319 -4.06 -12.92 -20.17
CA LYS A 319 -3.00 -12.14 -20.85
C LYS A 319 -2.64 -10.86 -20.09
N ALA A 320 -3.62 -10.18 -19.49
CA ALA A 320 -3.37 -8.99 -18.66
C ALA A 320 -2.65 -9.37 -17.35
N VAL A 321 -3.04 -10.49 -16.75
CA VAL A 321 -2.39 -11.04 -15.54
C VAL A 321 -0.94 -11.45 -15.87
N GLU A 322 -0.71 -12.09 -17.00
CA GLU A 322 0.64 -12.44 -17.46
C GLU A 322 1.47 -11.19 -17.77
N PHE A 323 0.90 -10.20 -18.43
CA PHE A 323 1.60 -8.95 -18.72
C PHE A 323 1.97 -8.19 -17.43
N ALA A 324 1.09 -8.22 -16.39
CA ALA A 324 1.41 -7.68 -15.07
C ALA A 324 2.62 -8.38 -14.44
N ASP A 325 2.71 -9.70 -14.57
CA ASP A 325 3.82 -10.52 -14.11
C ASP A 325 5.12 -10.18 -14.83
N VAL A 326 5.13 -10.33 -16.16
CA VAL A 326 6.33 -10.15 -17.00
C VAL A 326 6.89 -8.74 -16.89
N SER A 327 6.03 -7.74 -16.97
CA SER A 327 6.48 -6.33 -16.87
C SER A 327 7.08 -6.02 -15.51
N MET A 328 6.47 -6.51 -14.42
CA MET A 328 6.99 -6.26 -13.08
C MET A 328 8.24 -7.08 -12.76
N GLU A 329 8.37 -8.29 -13.26
CA GLU A 329 9.60 -9.07 -13.17
C GLU A 329 10.78 -8.31 -13.79
N MET A 330 10.60 -7.78 -15.00
CA MET A 330 11.62 -7.00 -15.71
C MET A 330 12.01 -5.75 -14.93
N ILE A 331 11.03 -5.01 -14.42
CA ILE A 331 11.27 -3.79 -13.64
C ILE A 331 12.02 -4.12 -12.36
N SER A 332 11.60 -5.16 -11.64
CA SER A 332 12.26 -5.61 -10.42
C SER A 332 13.71 -6.01 -10.66
N TYR A 333 13.94 -6.84 -11.65
CA TYR A 333 15.29 -7.29 -12.02
C TYR A 333 16.24 -6.12 -12.29
N HIS A 334 15.82 -5.19 -13.15
CA HIS A 334 16.67 -4.06 -13.53
C HIS A 334 16.80 -2.99 -12.44
N ALA A 335 15.79 -2.83 -11.57
CA ALA A 335 15.88 -1.92 -10.43
C ALA A 335 16.88 -2.44 -9.37
N ILE A 336 16.82 -3.74 -9.07
CA ILE A 336 17.78 -4.40 -8.17
C ILE A 336 19.18 -4.35 -8.78
N GLN A 337 19.33 -4.66 -10.08
CA GLN A 337 20.61 -4.55 -10.79
C GLN A 337 21.18 -3.12 -10.73
N ALA A 338 20.34 -2.09 -10.95
CA ALA A 338 20.78 -0.71 -10.88
C ALA A 338 21.22 -0.30 -9.45
N SER A 339 20.56 -0.83 -8.42
CA SER A 339 20.98 -0.61 -7.03
C SER A 339 22.31 -1.29 -6.70
N THR A 340 22.61 -2.48 -7.28
CA THR A 340 23.92 -3.13 -7.14
C THR A 340 25.01 -2.33 -7.87
N ASP A 341 24.71 -1.80 -9.07
CA ASP A 341 25.65 -0.94 -9.81
C ASP A 341 25.99 0.32 -8.99
N LEU A 342 25.00 0.91 -8.31
CA LEU A 342 25.23 2.06 -7.42
C LEU A 342 25.99 1.67 -6.15
N ALA A 343 25.81 0.47 -5.62
CA ALA A 343 26.58 -0.02 -4.48
C ALA A 343 28.06 -0.19 -4.84
N GLU A 344 28.38 -0.68 -6.03
CA GLU A 344 29.74 -0.76 -6.53
C GLU A 344 30.39 0.63 -6.71
N GLU A 345 29.60 1.61 -7.19
CA GLU A 345 30.07 2.99 -7.43
C GLU A 345 30.20 3.82 -6.14
N ARG A 346 29.26 3.67 -5.18
CA ARG A 346 29.04 4.59 -4.05
C ARG A 346 29.06 3.94 -2.67
N GLY A 347 29.21 2.62 -2.61
CA GLY A 347 29.10 1.83 -1.39
C GLY A 347 27.67 1.38 -1.07
N ARG A 348 27.57 0.33 -0.28
CA ARG A 348 26.31 -0.24 0.23
C ARG A 348 25.60 0.74 1.17
N TYR A 349 24.29 0.56 1.37
CA TYR A 349 23.60 1.29 2.44
C TYR A 349 24.09 0.79 3.82
N GLU A 350 24.03 1.66 4.83
CA GLU A 350 24.70 1.44 6.13
C GLU A 350 24.22 0.16 6.84
N SER A 351 22.91 -0.13 6.80
CA SER A 351 22.31 -1.29 7.46
C SER A 351 22.16 -2.53 6.56
N TYR A 352 23.07 -2.72 5.60
CA TYR A 352 23.01 -3.83 4.65
C TYR A 352 23.28 -5.20 5.29
N ASP A 353 24.28 -5.27 6.17
CA ASP A 353 24.74 -6.55 6.74
C ASP A 353 23.64 -7.21 7.57
N GLY A 354 23.34 -8.49 7.28
CA GLY A 354 22.25 -9.25 7.86
C GLY A 354 20.89 -9.11 7.16
N SER A 355 20.76 -8.25 6.15
CA SER A 355 19.55 -8.11 5.34
C SER A 355 19.23 -9.39 4.54
N LEU A 356 18.00 -9.52 4.04
CA LEU A 356 17.69 -10.62 3.10
C LEU A 356 18.55 -10.54 1.83
N TRP A 357 18.93 -9.32 1.41
CA TRP A 357 19.88 -9.14 0.30
C TRP A 357 21.25 -9.76 0.60
N ASP A 358 21.78 -9.55 1.79
CA ASP A 358 23.04 -10.12 2.26
C ASP A 358 22.98 -11.66 2.34
N GLN A 359 21.82 -12.19 2.69
CA GLN A 359 21.54 -13.62 2.73
C GLN A 359 21.26 -14.24 1.34
N GLY A 360 21.24 -13.44 0.28
CA GLY A 360 20.92 -13.89 -1.07
C GLY A 360 19.44 -14.24 -1.30
N ILE A 361 18.56 -13.74 -0.44
CA ILE A 361 17.10 -13.95 -0.53
C ILE A 361 16.47 -12.78 -1.27
N LEU A 362 16.02 -13.03 -2.49
CA LEU A 362 15.37 -12.06 -3.36
C LEU A 362 13.86 -11.99 -3.11
N PRO A 363 13.13 -10.98 -3.64
CA PRO A 363 11.67 -10.89 -3.45
C PRO A 363 10.92 -12.18 -3.80
N ILE A 364 11.26 -12.86 -4.88
CA ILE A 364 10.65 -14.15 -5.27
C ILE A 364 10.95 -15.25 -4.23
N ASP A 365 12.16 -15.30 -3.68
CA ASP A 365 12.54 -16.29 -2.68
C ASP A 365 11.82 -16.08 -1.36
N SER A 366 11.51 -14.82 -1.01
CA SER A 366 10.78 -14.46 0.21
C SER A 366 9.37 -15.05 0.27
N LEU A 367 8.81 -15.50 -0.85
CA LEU A 367 7.53 -16.24 -0.88
C LEU A 367 7.64 -17.59 -0.19
N LYS A 368 8.81 -18.24 -0.24
CA LYS A 368 9.06 -19.50 0.50
C LYS A 368 9.09 -19.26 2.01
N LEU A 369 9.62 -18.10 2.44
CA LEU A 369 9.55 -17.70 3.83
C LEU A 369 8.10 -17.49 4.29
N LEU A 370 7.30 -16.80 3.46
CA LEU A 370 5.88 -16.59 3.75
C LEU A 370 5.10 -17.91 3.78
N GLN A 371 5.40 -18.84 2.88
CA GLN A 371 4.79 -20.17 2.85
C GLN A 371 5.11 -20.96 4.13
N ALA A 372 6.36 -20.91 4.58
CA ALA A 372 6.79 -21.59 5.82
C ALA A 372 6.11 -21.01 7.07
N GLU A 373 5.97 -19.69 7.16
CA GLU A 373 5.36 -19.02 8.33
C GLU A 373 3.82 -19.10 8.33
N ARG A 374 3.19 -18.95 7.18
CA ARG A 374 1.73 -18.91 7.07
C ARG A 374 1.08 -20.29 7.03
N GLY A 375 1.75 -21.26 6.40
CA GLY A 375 1.22 -22.56 6.01
C GLY A 375 0.91 -22.62 4.51
N GLU A 376 1.23 -23.76 3.90
CA GLU A 376 1.07 -23.98 2.46
C GLU A 376 -0.38 -23.87 2.01
N GLU A 377 -1.31 -24.34 2.85
CA GLU A 377 -2.76 -24.30 2.60
C GLU A 377 -3.36 -22.89 2.56
N PHE A 378 -2.64 -21.89 3.07
CA PHE A 378 -3.07 -20.49 3.09
C PHE A 378 -2.30 -19.60 2.11
N LEU A 379 -1.56 -20.16 1.16
CA LEU A 379 -0.81 -19.38 0.19
C LEU A 379 -0.95 -19.93 -1.24
N GLU A 380 -1.67 -19.18 -2.08
CA GLU A 380 -1.92 -19.52 -3.47
C GLU A 380 -1.23 -18.49 -4.40
N VAL A 381 0.06 -18.63 -4.63
CA VAL A 381 0.86 -17.72 -5.45
C VAL A 381 1.56 -18.44 -6.59
N ASN A 382 1.70 -17.75 -7.73
CA ASN A 382 2.50 -18.22 -8.85
C ASN A 382 3.99 -18.00 -8.55
N MET A 383 4.82 -19.04 -8.72
CA MET A 383 6.26 -19.02 -8.42
C MET A 383 7.14 -18.97 -9.69
N GLU A 384 6.54 -18.83 -10.87
CA GLU A 384 7.29 -18.76 -12.13
C GLU A 384 8.19 -17.55 -12.19
N GLN A 385 9.38 -17.75 -12.74
CA GLN A 385 10.39 -16.72 -13.02
C GLN A 385 10.98 -16.97 -14.42
N ARG A 386 11.38 -15.90 -15.10
CA ARG A 386 11.83 -15.95 -16.50
C ARG A 386 13.26 -15.44 -16.69
N LEU A 387 13.70 -14.54 -15.79
CA LEU A 387 15.03 -13.91 -15.89
C LEU A 387 16.09 -14.67 -15.07
N ASP A 388 17.34 -14.39 -15.34
CA ASP A 388 18.49 -15.01 -14.65
C ASP A 388 18.73 -14.41 -13.27
N TRP A 389 17.86 -14.77 -12.32
CA TRP A 389 17.94 -14.32 -10.94
C TRP A 389 19.17 -14.82 -10.20
N ASP A 390 19.75 -15.95 -10.60
CA ASP A 390 20.94 -16.51 -9.96
C ASP A 390 22.19 -15.67 -10.23
N SER A 391 22.36 -15.18 -11.47
CA SER A 391 23.41 -14.22 -11.79
C SER A 391 23.27 -12.92 -11.01
N LEU A 392 22.03 -12.41 -10.84
CA LEU A 392 21.79 -11.21 -10.05
C LEU A 392 22.07 -11.45 -8.55
N ARG A 393 21.68 -12.59 -8.00
CA ARG A 393 22.00 -13.00 -6.62
C ARG A 393 23.50 -13.05 -6.38
N THR A 394 24.25 -13.63 -7.31
CA THR A 394 25.71 -13.69 -7.27
C THR A 394 26.31 -12.27 -7.24
N ARG A 395 25.82 -11.36 -8.09
CA ARG A 395 26.26 -9.97 -8.11
C ARG A 395 25.96 -9.24 -6.80
N ILE A 396 24.79 -9.42 -6.22
CA ILE A 396 24.44 -8.83 -4.90
C ILE A 396 25.43 -9.31 -3.84
N GLY A 397 25.78 -10.60 -3.82
CA GLY A 397 26.79 -11.13 -2.88
C GLY A 397 28.18 -10.51 -3.04
N GLN A 398 28.53 -10.05 -4.24
CA GLN A 398 29.82 -9.39 -4.52
C GLN A 398 29.83 -7.90 -4.18
N THR A 399 28.78 -7.17 -4.55
CA THR A 399 28.73 -5.70 -4.47
C THR A 399 27.85 -5.17 -3.34
N GLY A 400 26.86 -5.95 -2.89
CA GLY A 400 25.78 -5.50 -2.03
C GLY A 400 24.72 -4.69 -2.77
N MET A 401 23.89 -3.98 -1.99
CA MET A 401 22.83 -3.08 -2.46
C MET A 401 23.09 -1.65 -1.99
N ARG A 402 22.78 -0.66 -2.83
CA ARG A 402 22.81 0.77 -2.45
C ARG A 402 21.56 1.17 -1.66
N ASN A 403 20.45 0.51 -1.89
CA ASN A 403 19.12 0.84 -1.34
C ASN A 403 18.56 -0.37 -0.60
N SER A 404 18.00 -0.15 0.59
CA SER A 404 17.39 -1.22 1.39
C SER A 404 16.13 -1.80 0.74
N ASN A 405 15.38 -0.95 0.06
CA ASN A 405 14.18 -1.30 -0.71
C ASN A 405 14.23 -0.57 -2.04
N VAL A 406 13.70 -1.17 -3.09
CA VAL A 406 13.78 -0.60 -4.45
C VAL A 406 12.41 -0.44 -5.13
N LEU A 407 11.38 -1.16 -4.73
CA LEU A 407 10.12 -1.28 -5.46
C LEU A 407 8.91 -0.97 -4.59
N ALA A 408 8.06 -0.05 -5.08
CA ALA A 408 6.74 0.24 -4.54
C ALA A 408 5.86 0.82 -5.66
N ILE A 409 4.59 0.45 -5.74
CA ILE A 409 3.67 1.00 -6.74
C ILE A 409 2.76 2.03 -6.08
N ALA A 410 3.02 3.31 -6.36
CA ALA A 410 2.23 4.45 -5.90
C ALA A 410 0.99 4.70 -6.78
N PRO A 411 -0.04 5.42 -6.27
CA PRO A 411 -1.27 5.70 -7.03
C PRO A 411 -1.09 6.59 -8.26
N THR A 412 -0.05 7.40 -8.31
CA THR A 412 0.34 8.32 -9.41
C THR A 412 -0.73 9.33 -9.87
N ALA A 413 -1.73 9.63 -9.06
CA ALA A 413 -2.89 10.44 -9.43
C ALA A 413 -2.55 11.81 -10.06
N THR A 414 -1.47 12.48 -9.60
CA THR A 414 -1.03 13.78 -10.15
C THR A 414 -0.12 13.61 -11.34
N ILE A 415 0.93 12.76 -11.23
CA ILE A 415 1.95 12.65 -12.29
C ILE A 415 1.41 11.97 -13.54
N ALA A 416 0.50 11.01 -13.42
CA ALA A 416 -0.16 10.39 -14.55
C ALA A 416 -1.00 11.41 -15.36
N ASN A 417 -1.69 12.33 -14.68
CA ASN A 417 -2.42 13.42 -15.34
C ASN A 417 -1.49 14.40 -16.06
N ILE A 418 -0.31 14.69 -15.50
CA ILE A 418 0.68 15.59 -16.15
C ILE A 418 1.26 14.93 -17.40
N ILE A 419 1.53 13.64 -17.35
CA ILE A 419 2.11 12.86 -18.46
C ILE A 419 1.04 12.50 -19.50
N GLY A 420 -0.24 12.43 -19.12
CA GLY A 420 -1.35 12.06 -20.01
C GLY A 420 -1.51 10.56 -20.20
N VAL A 421 -1.34 9.76 -19.14
CA VAL A 421 -1.55 8.32 -19.14
C VAL A 421 -2.50 7.89 -18.03
N SER A 422 -2.95 6.63 -18.07
CA SER A 422 -3.74 6.04 -16.99
C SER A 422 -2.95 5.97 -15.68
N GLN A 423 -3.66 6.10 -14.56
CA GLN A 423 -3.05 6.12 -13.23
C GLN A 423 -2.55 4.73 -12.84
N SER A 424 -1.30 4.64 -12.40
CA SER A 424 -0.72 3.45 -11.77
C SER A 424 -1.08 2.14 -12.49
N ILE A 425 -1.73 1.25 -11.77
CA ILE A 425 -2.22 -0.07 -12.20
C ILE A 425 -3.75 -0.09 -12.37
N GLU A 426 -4.39 1.08 -12.30
CA GLU A 426 -5.84 1.22 -12.30
C GLU A 426 -6.47 0.88 -13.66
N PRO A 427 -7.61 0.18 -13.69
CA PRO A 427 -8.46 0.14 -14.87
C PRO A 427 -9.07 1.51 -15.14
N THR A 428 -9.44 1.77 -16.39
CA THR A 428 -10.09 3.04 -16.77
C THR A 428 -11.42 3.22 -16.05
N TYR A 429 -11.55 4.31 -15.29
CA TYR A 429 -12.77 4.60 -14.53
C TYR A 429 -14.00 4.75 -15.42
N GLN A 430 -13.89 5.59 -16.45
CA GLN A 430 -14.93 5.82 -17.49
C GLN A 430 -14.25 6.17 -18.82
N ASN A 431 -14.82 5.74 -19.96
CA ASN A 431 -14.27 6.07 -21.27
C ASN A 431 -14.62 7.49 -21.75
N LEU A 432 -15.64 8.10 -21.15
CA LEU A 432 -16.03 9.50 -21.38
C LEU A 432 -16.48 10.09 -20.04
N TYR A 433 -15.91 11.20 -19.63
CA TYR A 433 -16.30 11.91 -18.40
C TYR A 433 -15.97 13.40 -18.48
N VAL A 434 -16.56 14.17 -17.60
CA VAL A 434 -16.24 15.59 -17.43
C VAL A 434 -15.30 15.75 -16.23
N LYS A 435 -14.15 16.38 -16.45
CA LYS A 435 -13.21 16.75 -15.42
C LYS A 435 -13.37 18.23 -15.10
N SER A 436 -13.77 18.55 -13.88
CA SER A 436 -13.88 19.91 -13.39
C SER A 436 -12.66 20.26 -12.52
N ASN A 437 -12.09 21.43 -12.71
CA ASN A 437 -11.05 22.02 -11.88
C ASN A 437 -11.21 23.55 -11.81
N LEU A 438 -10.29 24.24 -11.12
CA LEU A 438 -10.32 25.71 -10.98
C LEU A 438 -10.24 26.46 -12.33
N SER A 439 -9.78 25.83 -13.40
CA SER A 439 -9.65 26.41 -14.75
C SER A 439 -10.86 26.14 -15.64
N GLY A 440 -11.83 25.34 -15.20
CA GLY A 440 -13.05 25.01 -15.94
C GLY A 440 -13.38 23.54 -16.00
N GLU A 441 -14.32 23.20 -16.88
CA GLU A 441 -14.76 21.84 -17.15
C GLU A 441 -14.21 21.35 -18.50
N PHE A 442 -13.68 20.14 -18.49
CA PHE A 442 -13.06 19.52 -19.67
C PHE A 442 -13.68 18.15 -19.90
N THR A 443 -14.22 17.93 -21.10
CA THR A 443 -14.64 16.60 -21.52
C THR A 443 -13.43 15.78 -21.90
N VAL A 444 -13.23 14.66 -21.22
CA VAL A 444 -12.16 13.70 -21.49
C VAL A 444 -12.77 12.45 -22.09
N VAL A 445 -12.23 12.02 -23.22
CA VAL A 445 -12.61 10.76 -23.89
C VAL A 445 -11.38 9.87 -24.01
N ASN A 446 -11.57 8.56 -23.87
CA ASN A 446 -10.50 7.58 -24.05
C ASN A 446 -10.01 7.58 -25.50
N PRO A 447 -8.77 8.04 -25.79
CA PRO A 447 -8.29 8.19 -27.16
C PRO A 447 -8.10 6.84 -27.89
N PHE A 448 -7.83 5.77 -27.13
CA PHE A 448 -7.71 4.43 -27.70
C PHE A 448 -9.06 3.92 -28.20
N LEU A 449 -10.13 4.11 -27.42
CA LEU A 449 -11.48 3.77 -27.82
C LEU A 449 -11.90 4.55 -29.08
N VAL A 450 -11.65 5.86 -29.10
CA VAL A 450 -11.97 6.70 -30.28
C VAL A 450 -11.23 6.20 -31.54
N ARG A 451 -9.95 5.85 -31.39
CA ARG A 451 -9.14 5.29 -32.48
C ARG A 451 -9.75 4.00 -33.03
N ASP A 452 -10.14 3.09 -32.15
CA ASP A 452 -10.65 1.78 -32.53
C ASP A 452 -12.07 1.88 -33.11
N LEU A 453 -12.93 2.74 -32.55
CA LEU A 453 -14.23 3.03 -33.12
C LEU A 453 -14.15 3.70 -34.52
N LYS A 454 -13.15 4.58 -34.73
CA LYS A 454 -12.88 5.14 -36.07
C LYS A 454 -12.44 4.07 -37.07
N LYS A 455 -11.55 3.16 -36.66
CA LYS A 455 -11.14 2.02 -37.51
C LYS A 455 -12.31 1.11 -37.87
N ALA A 456 -13.27 0.95 -36.97
CA ALA A 456 -14.48 0.18 -37.19
C ALA A 456 -15.61 0.98 -37.94
N ASN A 457 -15.38 2.23 -38.33
CA ASN A 457 -16.38 3.12 -38.90
C ASN A 457 -17.61 3.35 -37.98
N LEU A 458 -17.42 3.35 -36.66
CA LEU A 458 -18.48 3.51 -35.67
C LEU A 458 -18.42 4.85 -34.92
N TRP A 459 -17.42 5.70 -35.21
CA TRP A 459 -17.27 7.00 -34.54
C TRP A 459 -18.08 8.08 -35.27
N ASP A 460 -19.25 8.37 -34.73
CA ASP A 460 -20.18 9.38 -35.24
C ASP A 460 -20.91 10.10 -34.08
N SER A 461 -21.81 11.03 -34.39
CA SER A 461 -22.57 11.79 -33.39
C SER A 461 -23.49 10.89 -32.53
N VAL A 462 -23.98 9.77 -33.09
CA VAL A 462 -24.82 8.81 -32.35
C VAL A 462 -23.96 8.09 -31.32
N MET A 463 -22.76 7.65 -31.70
CA MET A 463 -21.82 7.01 -30.76
C MET A 463 -21.46 7.94 -29.59
N VAL A 464 -21.22 9.23 -29.85
CA VAL A 464 -20.94 10.22 -28.81
C VAL A 464 -22.14 10.38 -27.87
N ASN A 465 -23.36 10.38 -28.39
CA ASN A 465 -24.57 10.43 -27.56
C ASN A 465 -24.80 9.17 -26.78
N ASP A 466 -24.56 7.99 -27.36
CA ASP A 466 -24.64 6.70 -26.66
C ASP A 466 -23.63 6.64 -25.52
N LEU A 467 -22.36 7.04 -25.73
CA LEU A 467 -21.35 7.11 -24.70
C LEU A 467 -21.73 8.06 -23.56
N LYS A 468 -22.35 9.21 -23.87
CA LYS A 468 -22.87 10.11 -22.83
C LYS A 468 -24.03 9.48 -22.05
N TYR A 469 -24.95 8.83 -22.75
CA TYR A 469 -26.12 8.20 -22.15
C TYR A 469 -25.74 7.03 -21.19
N TYR A 470 -24.74 6.23 -21.59
CA TYR A 470 -24.24 5.12 -20.80
C TYR A 470 -23.01 5.48 -19.92
N GLU A 471 -22.81 6.76 -19.61
CA GLU A 471 -21.76 7.24 -18.70
C GLU A 471 -20.35 6.75 -19.06
N GLY A 472 -20.05 6.68 -20.35
CA GLY A 472 -18.76 6.23 -20.88
C GLY A 472 -18.60 4.72 -21.02
N SER A 473 -19.62 3.92 -20.68
CA SER A 473 -19.61 2.48 -20.95
C SER A 473 -19.98 2.17 -22.40
N VAL A 474 -19.33 1.17 -22.98
CA VAL A 474 -19.65 0.62 -24.31
C VAL A 474 -20.47 -0.67 -24.24
N GLN A 475 -20.70 -1.23 -23.04
CA GLN A 475 -21.27 -2.56 -22.88
C GLN A 475 -22.68 -2.70 -23.44
N LYS A 476 -23.50 -1.65 -23.29
CA LYS A 476 -24.92 -1.62 -23.72
C LYS A 476 -25.15 -1.00 -25.10
N ILE A 477 -24.10 -0.67 -25.85
CA ILE A 477 -24.19 -0.12 -27.19
C ILE A 477 -24.14 -1.28 -28.19
N ASP A 478 -25.31 -1.66 -28.73
CA ASP A 478 -25.48 -2.88 -29.54
C ASP A 478 -24.57 -2.96 -30.76
N ARG A 479 -24.30 -1.83 -31.41
CA ARG A 479 -23.45 -1.76 -32.60
C ARG A 479 -21.95 -1.84 -32.34
N VAL A 480 -21.51 -1.80 -31.07
CA VAL A 480 -20.10 -1.99 -30.69
C VAL A 480 -19.77 -3.49 -30.67
N PRO A 481 -18.75 -3.95 -31.40
CA PRO A 481 -18.32 -5.35 -31.40
C PRO A 481 -17.84 -5.82 -30.02
N ASP A 482 -18.00 -7.11 -29.73
CA ASP A 482 -17.68 -7.69 -28.43
C ASP A 482 -16.21 -7.58 -28.05
N ASP A 483 -15.29 -7.68 -29.02
CA ASP A 483 -13.85 -7.50 -28.78
C ASP A 483 -13.54 -6.09 -28.26
N ILE A 484 -14.18 -5.04 -28.83
CA ILE A 484 -14.06 -3.67 -28.35
C ILE A 484 -14.71 -3.52 -26.97
N LYS A 485 -15.89 -4.14 -26.74
CA LYS A 485 -16.52 -4.13 -25.42
C LYS A 485 -15.61 -4.71 -24.33
N HIS A 486 -14.96 -5.83 -24.58
CA HIS A 486 -14.05 -6.46 -23.63
C HIS A 486 -12.81 -5.59 -23.33
N ILE A 487 -12.19 -4.99 -24.37
CA ILE A 487 -10.99 -4.16 -24.20
C ILE A 487 -11.30 -2.88 -23.40
N TYR A 488 -12.46 -2.25 -23.64
CA TYR A 488 -12.83 -0.97 -23.06
C TYR A 488 -13.83 -1.06 -21.90
N ALA A 489 -13.88 -2.21 -21.23
CA ALA A 489 -14.59 -2.35 -19.96
C ALA A 489 -14.08 -1.34 -18.93
N THR A 490 -15.01 -0.65 -18.25
CA THR A 490 -14.67 0.33 -17.20
C THR A 490 -14.34 -0.36 -15.88
N ALA A 491 -13.77 0.37 -14.94
CA ALA A 491 -13.34 -0.16 -13.65
C ALA A 491 -14.42 -0.95 -12.90
N PHE A 492 -15.68 -0.50 -12.95
CA PHE A 492 -16.81 -1.20 -12.31
C PHE A 492 -17.35 -2.39 -13.12
N GLU A 493 -16.89 -2.56 -14.35
CA GLU A 493 -17.24 -3.68 -15.23
C GLU A 493 -16.16 -4.78 -15.22
N VAL A 494 -14.99 -4.48 -14.65
CA VAL A 494 -13.92 -5.44 -14.38
C VAL A 494 -14.20 -6.13 -13.05
N GLU A 495 -14.30 -7.46 -13.04
CA GLU A 495 -14.49 -8.19 -11.78
C GLU A 495 -13.26 -8.05 -10.87
N PRO A 496 -13.44 -7.81 -9.55
CA PRO A 496 -12.35 -7.62 -8.59
C PRO A 496 -11.27 -8.72 -8.59
N ARG A 497 -11.64 -9.96 -8.92
CA ARG A 497 -10.68 -11.07 -9.01
C ARG A 497 -9.53 -10.80 -9.99
N TRP A 498 -9.80 -10.14 -11.12
CA TRP A 498 -8.77 -9.81 -12.11
C TRP A 498 -7.77 -8.78 -11.57
N LEU A 499 -8.26 -7.83 -10.76
CA LEU A 499 -7.41 -6.87 -10.07
C LEU A 499 -6.51 -7.58 -9.05
N VAL A 500 -7.07 -8.48 -8.26
CA VAL A 500 -6.32 -9.27 -7.25
C VAL A 500 -5.31 -10.21 -7.91
N ASP A 501 -5.70 -10.93 -8.97
CA ASP A 501 -4.80 -11.85 -9.68
C ASP A 501 -3.62 -11.10 -10.32
N ALA A 502 -3.88 -9.98 -11.01
CA ALA A 502 -2.82 -9.14 -11.56
C ALA A 502 -1.91 -8.55 -10.45
N ALA A 503 -2.50 -8.12 -9.34
CA ALA A 503 -1.76 -7.62 -8.19
C ALA A 503 -0.88 -8.70 -7.54
N SER A 504 -1.38 -9.92 -7.40
CA SER A 504 -0.62 -11.07 -6.89
C SER A 504 0.62 -11.35 -7.75
N ARG A 505 0.45 -11.34 -9.07
CA ARG A 505 1.55 -11.55 -10.01
C ARG A 505 2.60 -10.44 -9.94
N ARG A 506 2.21 -9.19 -9.69
CA ARG A 506 3.15 -8.10 -9.45
C ARG A 506 3.81 -8.20 -8.07
N GLN A 507 3.03 -8.53 -7.02
CA GLN A 507 3.51 -8.51 -5.63
C GLN A 507 4.66 -9.47 -5.36
N LYS A 508 4.77 -10.57 -6.08
CA LYS A 508 5.90 -11.50 -5.91
C LYS A 508 7.26 -10.87 -6.22
N TRP A 509 7.28 -9.82 -7.05
CA TRP A 509 8.48 -9.10 -7.48
C TRP A 509 8.78 -7.83 -6.66
N ILE A 510 7.83 -7.39 -5.84
CA ILE A 510 7.89 -6.11 -5.11
C ILE A 510 8.33 -6.34 -3.67
N ASP A 511 9.39 -5.66 -3.25
CA ASP A 511 9.90 -5.74 -1.88
C ASP A 511 9.08 -4.91 -0.87
N GLN A 512 8.48 -3.81 -1.29
CA GLN A 512 7.45 -3.11 -0.50
C GLN A 512 6.05 -3.57 -0.90
N ALA A 513 5.11 -2.65 -1.17
CA ALA A 513 3.74 -2.98 -1.54
C ALA A 513 3.26 -2.23 -2.79
N GLN A 514 2.01 -2.39 -3.14
CA GLN A 514 1.35 -1.67 -4.21
C GLN A 514 0.04 -1.07 -3.70
N SER A 515 -0.20 0.20 -4.04
CA SER A 515 -1.48 0.83 -3.77
C SER A 515 -2.53 0.20 -4.68
N LEU A 516 -3.40 -0.63 -4.11
CA LEU A 516 -4.40 -1.39 -4.86
C LEU A 516 -5.80 -0.89 -4.52
N ASN A 517 -6.49 -0.32 -5.50
CA ASN A 517 -7.90 0.02 -5.41
C ASN A 517 -8.76 -1.11 -6.01
N LEU A 518 -9.80 -1.50 -5.28
CA LEU A 518 -10.78 -2.47 -5.73
C LEU A 518 -12.09 -1.75 -6.08
N TYR A 519 -12.54 -1.93 -7.31
CA TYR A 519 -13.79 -1.37 -7.81
C TYR A 519 -14.88 -2.45 -7.76
N VAL A 520 -15.95 -2.19 -7.04
CA VAL A 520 -16.99 -3.19 -6.79
C VAL A 520 -18.36 -2.64 -7.17
N ALA A 521 -18.87 -3.03 -8.33
CA ALA A 521 -20.23 -2.75 -8.73
C ALA A 521 -21.21 -3.65 -7.97
N GLY A 522 -22.34 -3.08 -7.50
CA GLY A 522 -23.35 -3.84 -6.77
C GLY A 522 -22.74 -4.52 -5.53
N ALA A 523 -22.02 -3.76 -4.72
CA ALA A 523 -21.32 -4.27 -3.57
C ALA A 523 -22.24 -4.99 -2.58
N SER A 524 -21.80 -6.15 -2.11
CA SER A 524 -22.40 -6.88 -1.00
C SER A 524 -21.30 -7.30 -0.02
N GLY A 525 -21.64 -7.44 1.25
CA GLY A 525 -20.70 -7.93 2.25
C GLY A 525 -20.04 -9.26 1.86
N LYS A 526 -20.81 -10.17 1.23
CA LYS A 526 -20.28 -11.46 0.72
C LYS A 526 -19.23 -11.26 -0.39
N LYS A 527 -19.46 -10.35 -1.32
CA LYS A 527 -18.52 -10.09 -2.43
C LYS A 527 -17.21 -9.49 -1.90
N LEU A 528 -17.30 -8.55 -0.96
CA LEU A 528 -16.13 -7.98 -0.29
C LEU A 528 -15.37 -9.03 0.53
N ASP A 529 -16.08 -9.84 1.33
CA ASP A 529 -15.48 -10.92 2.11
C ASP A 529 -14.66 -11.87 1.23
N ILE A 530 -15.24 -12.39 0.15
CA ILE A 530 -14.55 -13.27 -0.80
C ILE A 530 -13.33 -12.57 -1.41
N THR A 531 -13.45 -11.31 -1.83
CA THR A 531 -12.37 -10.57 -2.47
C THR A 531 -11.17 -10.37 -1.54
N TYR A 532 -11.40 -9.98 -0.27
CA TYR A 532 -10.31 -9.75 0.67
C TYR A 532 -9.69 -11.04 1.22
N ARG A 533 -10.47 -12.12 1.39
CA ARG A 533 -9.92 -13.44 1.68
C ARG A 533 -9.02 -13.93 0.54
N MET A 534 -9.46 -13.77 -0.70
CA MET A 534 -8.66 -14.09 -1.88
C MET A 534 -7.38 -13.26 -1.93
N ALA A 535 -7.44 -11.95 -1.64
CA ALA A 535 -6.28 -11.07 -1.60
C ALA A 535 -5.22 -11.58 -0.59
N TRP A 536 -5.63 -12.00 0.59
CA TRP A 536 -4.74 -12.59 1.58
C TRP A 536 -4.13 -13.92 1.10
N LEU A 537 -4.94 -14.86 0.58
CA LEU A 537 -4.47 -16.13 0.02
C LEU A 537 -3.50 -15.94 -1.14
N ARG A 538 -3.69 -14.90 -1.95
CA ARG A 538 -2.81 -14.52 -3.08
C ARG A 538 -1.55 -13.77 -2.66
N GLY A 539 -1.25 -13.66 -1.36
CA GLY A 539 -0.01 -13.09 -0.85
C GLY A 539 0.11 -11.57 -1.02
N LEU A 540 -0.99 -10.84 -1.10
CA LEU A 540 -0.98 -9.38 -1.12
C LEU A 540 -0.58 -8.82 0.25
N LYS A 541 0.08 -7.66 0.24
CA LYS A 541 0.48 -6.92 1.43
C LYS A 541 -0.57 -5.89 1.83
N THR A 542 -1.13 -5.22 0.83
CA THR A 542 -2.10 -4.12 1.02
C THR A 542 -3.16 -4.14 -0.05
#